data_50bad5bf56c232b37a8b2eb2688a40c4
#
_entry.id   50bad5bf56c232b37a8b2eb2688a40c4
#
_cell.length_a   1.000
_cell.length_b   1.000
_cell.length_c   1.000
_cell.angle_alpha   90.00
_cell.angle_beta   90.00
_cell.angle_gamma   90.00
#
_symmetry.space_group_name_H-M   'P 1'
#
loop_
_entity.id
_entity.type
_entity.pdbx_description
1 polymer ?
#
loop_
_entity_poly.entity_id
_entity_poly.type
_entity_poly.pdbx_seq_one_letter_code
_entity_poly.pdbx_strand_id
1 'polypeptide(L)' 'MANRDDRVPENVEGRFYVDTQCIDCNLCRDIAAGNFAHQEEAGYAYVKKQPDKEEEEGQCKEAMDSCPVEAIGDDGE' A
#
# COMPACT_ATOMS: atom_id res chain seq x y z
N MET A 1 -1.33 6.64 -11.37
CA MET A 1 -2.50 6.18 -10.62
C MET A 1 -2.43 4.66 -10.44
N ALA A 2 -2.68 4.17 -9.23
CA ALA A 2 -2.57 2.73 -8.96
C ALA A 2 -3.59 1.93 -9.78
N ASN A 3 -3.17 0.77 -10.25
CA ASN A 3 -4.01 -0.12 -11.05
C ASN A 3 -4.12 -1.46 -10.33
N ARG A 4 -5.34 -1.84 -9.93
CA ARG A 4 -5.58 -3.08 -9.21
C ARG A 4 -5.18 -4.33 -9.98
N ASP A 5 -5.15 -4.27 -11.31
CA ASP A 5 -4.70 -5.39 -12.14
C ASP A 5 -3.20 -5.61 -12.05
N ASP A 6 -2.45 -4.58 -11.64
CA ASP A 6 -1.01 -4.62 -11.47
C ASP A 6 -0.59 -4.76 -10.00
N ARG A 7 -1.53 -5.05 -9.09
CA ARG A 7 -1.20 -5.18 -7.67
C ARG A 7 -0.21 -6.31 -7.44
N VAL A 8 0.69 -6.07 -6.48
CA VAL A 8 1.70 -7.08 -6.16
C VAL A 8 1.06 -8.27 -5.44
N PRO A 9 1.54 -9.51 -5.67
CA PRO A 9 0.88 -10.71 -5.14
C PRO A 9 0.96 -10.85 -3.62
N GLU A 10 1.87 -10.15 -2.96
CA GLU A 10 2.02 -10.19 -1.51
C GLU A 10 0.93 -9.44 -0.77
N ASN A 11 0.20 -8.54 -1.43
CA ASN A 11 -0.91 -7.82 -0.79
C ASN A 11 -1.95 -8.79 -0.23
N VAL A 12 -2.42 -8.52 0.99
CA VAL A 12 -3.58 -9.24 1.50
C VAL A 12 -4.82 -8.78 0.73
N GLU A 13 -5.77 -9.68 0.55
CA GLU A 13 -7.00 -9.37 -0.14
C GLU A 13 -7.77 -8.26 0.56
N GLY A 14 -8.33 -7.33 -0.20
CA GLY A 14 -9.11 -6.23 0.33
C GLY A 14 -8.99 -4.96 -0.49
N ARG A 15 -9.47 -3.87 0.11
CA ARG A 15 -9.61 -2.57 -0.55
C ARG A 15 -8.27 -1.93 -0.93
N PHE A 16 -7.34 -1.87 0.03
CA PHE A 16 -6.04 -1.24 -0.21
C PHE A 16 -5.03 -2.22 -0.80
N TYR A 17 -4.20 -1.72 -1.70
CA TYR A 17 -3.16 -2.52 -2.35
C TYR A 17 -2.01 -1.62 -2.81
N VAL A 18 -0.86 -2.24 -3.05
CA VAL A 18 0.29 -1.58 -3.67
C VAL A 18 0.50 -2.25 -5.03
N ASP A 19 0.74 -1.48 -6.07
CA ASP A 19 0.97 -2.03 -7.40
C ASP A 19 2.47 -2.10 -7.75
N THR A 20 2.77 -2.59 -8.95
CA THR A 20 4.14 -2.82 -9.40
C THR A 20 4.94 -1.55 -9.66
N GLN A 21 4.33 -0.38 -9.60
CA GLN A 21 5.02 0.89 -9.79
C GLN A 21 5.69 1.42 -8.52
N CYS A 22 5.51 0.74 -7.39
CA CYS A 22 6.14 1.12 -6.12
C CYS A 22 7.66 1.22 -6.26
N ILE A 23 8.23 2.36 -5.84
CA ILE A 23 9.67 2.62 -5.89
C ILE A 23 10.36 2.41 -4.54
N ASP A 24 9.64 1.84 -3.58
CA ASP A 24 10.17 1.55 -2.25
C ASP A 24 10.70 2.79 -1.51
N CYS A 25 9.92 3.86 -1.53
CA CYS A 25 10.33 5.13 -0.91
C CYS A 25 10.17 5.18 0.61
N ASN A 26 9.64 4.13 1.24
CA ASN A 26 9.40 4.00 2.68
C ASN A 26 8.25 4.84 3.25
N LEU A 27 7.69 5.78 2.52
CA LEU A 27 6.67 6.69 3.05
C LEU A 27 5.44 5.97 3.60
N CYS A 28 4.93 4.98 2.88
CA CYS A 28 3.76 4.23 3.34
C CYS A 28 4.04 3.47 4.64
N ARG A 29 5.22 2.94 4.79
CA ARG A 29 5.62 2.22 6.00
C ARG A 29 5.84 3.15 7.18
N ASP A 30 6.29 4.38 6.92
CA ASP A 30 6.46 5.39 7.97
C ASP A 30 5.11 5.92 8.45
N ILE A 31 4.15 6.07 7.54
CA ILE A 31 2.83 6.63 7.85
C ILE A 31 1.90 5.55 8.42
N ALA A 32 1.88 4.37 7.84
CA ALA A 32 0.97 3.28 8.20
C ALA A 32 1.72 1.96 8.43
N ALA A 33 2.67 1.98 9.36
CA ALA A 33 3.55 0.84 9.63
C ALA A 33 2.80 -0.45 10.01
N GLY A 34 1.60 -0.33 10.60
CA GLY A 34 0.78 -1.48 10.96
C GLY A 34 0.11 -2.18 9.79
N ASN A 35 0.04 -1.52 8.63
CA ASN A 35 -0.70 -2.01 7.46
C ASN A 35 0.20 -2.31 6.26
N PHE A 36 1.38 -1.73 6.20
CA PHE A 36 2.32 -1.94 5.10
C PHE A 36 3.59 -2.63 5.57
N ALA A 37 4.16 -3.45 4.70
CA ALA A 37 5.44 -4.11 4.95
C ALA A 37 6.32 -4.00 3.71
N HIS A 38 7.59 -4.36 3.83
CA HIS A 38 8.56 -4.27 2.76
C HIS A 38 8.97 -5.66 2.29
N GLN A 39 8.90 -5.89 0.98
CA GLN A 39 9.43 -7.09 0.36
C GLN A 39 10.87 -6.79 -0.10
N GLU A 40 11.83 -7.19 0.70
CA GLU A 40 13.24 -6.87 0.46
C GLU A 40 13.78 -7.41 -0.85
N GLU A 41 13.42 -8.62 -1.22
CA GLU A 41 13.93 -9.26 -2.43
C GLU A 41 13.41 -8.58 -3.69
N ALA A 42 12.17 -8.13 -3.67
CA ALA A 42 11.54 -7.50 -4.83
C ALA A 42 11.72 -5.99 -4.86
N GLY A 43 12.01 -5.36 -3.73
CA GLY A 43 12.23 -3.91 -3.64
C GLY A 43 10.96 -3.08 -3.72
N TYR A 44 9.87 -3.54 -3.12
CA TYR A 44 8.62 -2.78 -3.05
C TYR A 44 7.91 -3.03 -1.72
N ALA A 45 6.94 -2.15 -1.41
CA ALA A 45 6.07 -2.33 -0.27
C ALA A 45 4.83 -3.12 -0.68
N TYR A 46 4.12 -3.65 0.30
CA TYR A 46 2.83 -4.31 0.08
C TYR A 46 1.95 -4.14 1.32
N VAL A 47 0.66 -4.35 1.15
CA VAL A 47 -0.30 -4.28 2.26
C VAL A 47 -0.31 -5.62 2.98
N LYS A 48 0.15 -5.64 4.23
CA LYS A 48 0.16 -6.86 5.05
C LYS A 48 -1.11 -7.06 5.85
N LYS A 49 -1.88 -5.98 6.06
CA LYS A 49 -3.13 -6.00 6.81
C LYS A 49 -4.02 -4.87 6.32
N GLN A 50 -5.27 -5.17 6.00
CA GLN A 50 -6.24 -4.15 5.65
C GLN A 50 -6.61 -3.34 6.90
N PRO A 51 -6.92 -2.04 6.76
CA PRO A 51 -7.33 -1.22 7.89
C PRO A 51 -8.69 -1.68 8.41
N ASP A 52 -8.78 -1.94 9.71
CA ASP A 52 -10.03 -2.37 10.35
C ASP A 52 -10.62 -1.32 11.30
N LYS A 53 -9.96 -0.17 11.40
CA LYS A 53 -10.38 0.97 12.23
C LYS A 53 -10.28 2.24 11.41
N GLU A 54 -11.06 3.26 11.77
CA GLU A 54 -11.00 4.57 11.10
C GLU A 54 -9.60 5.17 11.12
N GLU A 55 -8.89 5.03 12.24
CA GLU A 55 -7.53 5.53 12.38
C GLU A 55 -6.59 4.87 11.37
N GLU A 56 -6.66 3.56 11.24
CA GLU A 56 -5.83 2.83 10.26
C GLU A 56 -6.22 3.19 8.83
N GLU A 57 -7.51 3.34 8.57
CA GLU A 57 -7.99 3.75 7.25
C GLU A 57 -7.45 5.13 6.88
N GLY A 58 -7.48 6.07 7.82
CA GLY A 58 -6.91 7.39 7.62
C GLY A 58 -5.43 7.36 7.32
N GLN A 59 -4.68 6.50 8.03
CA GLN A 59 -3.25 6.32 7.79
C GLN A 59 -2.98 5.73 6.41
N CYS A 60 -3.76 4.75 5.98
CA CYS A 60 -3.62 4.17 4.65
C CYS A 60 -3.92 5.19 3.55
N LYS A 61 -4.93 6.03 3.74
CA LYS A 61 -5.24 7.11 2.79
C LYS A 61 -4.13 8.14 2.74
N GLU A 62 -3.56 8.50 3.88
CA GLU A 62 -2.43 9.42 3.94
C GLU A 62 -1.22 8.84 3.21
N ALA A 63 -0.94 7.55 3.41
CA ALA A 63 0.13 6.87 2.70
C ALA A 63 -0.11 6.90 1.18
N MET A 64 -1.35 6.65 0.77
CA MET A 64 -1.74 6.68 -0.64
C MET A 64 -1.52 8.07 -1.25
N ASP A 65 -1.94 9.12 -0.53
CA ASP A 65 -1.78 10.51 -0.99
C ASP A 65 -0.31 10.93 -1.05
N SER A 66 0.52 10.37 -0.19
CA SER A 66 1.94 10.71 -0.10
C SER A 66 2.83 9.92 -1.07
N CYS A 67 2.28 8.89 -1.71
CA CYS A 67 3.05 8.06 -2.64
C CYS A 67 3.41 8.86 -3.91
N PRO A 68 4.70 9.10 -4.19
CA PRO A 68 5.10 9.97 -5.31
C PRO A 68 4.82 9.37 -6.68
N VAL A 69 4.65 8.06 -6.77
CA VAL A 69 4.34 7.37 -8.02
C VAL A 69 2.91 6.83 -8.05
N GLU A 70 2.11 7.18 -7.04
CA GLU A 70 0.72 6.76 -6.93
C GLU A 70 0.53 5.24 -7.07
N ALA A 71 1.40 4.48 -6.42
CA ALA A 71 1.39 3.02 -6.49
C ALA A 71 0.43 2.36 -5.49
N ILE A 72 -0.21 3.14 -4.63
CA ILE A 72 -1.16 2.64 -3.63
C ILE A 72 -2.57 3.01 -4.07
N GLY A 73 -3.46 2.03 -4.09
CA GLY A 73 -4.86 2.24 -4.45
C GLY A 73 -5.82 1.78 -3.37
N ASP A 74 -7.06 2.22 -3.45
CA ASP A 74 -8.13 1.85 -2.52
C ASP A 74 -9.35 1.24 -3.23
N ASP A 75 -9.18 0.82 -4.46
CA ASP A 75 -10.22 0.22 -5.30
C ASP A 75 -10.01 -1.27 -5.55
N GLY A 76 -9.34 -1.95 -4.62
CA GLY A 76 -9.04 -3.38 -4.74
C GLY A 76 -10.23 -4.32 -4.56
N GLU A 77 -11.34 -3.80 -4.07
CA GLU A 77 -12.60 -4.54 -3.97
C GLU A 77 -13.67 -3.95 -4.86
#